data_bd337ed304f9e5ca0e2f2a1b12a60f07
#
_entry.id   bd337ed304f9e5ca0e2f2a1b12a60f07
#
_cell.length_a   1.000
_cell.length_b   1.000
_cell.length_c   1.000
_cell.angle_alpha   90.00
_cell.angle_beta   90.00
_cell.angle_gamma   90.00
#
_symmetry.space_group_name_H-M   'P 1'
#
loop_
_entity.id
_entity.type
_entity.pdbx_description
1 polymer ?
#
loop_
_entity_poly.entity_id
_entity_poly.type
_entity_poly.pdbx_seq_one_letter_code
_entity_poly.pdbx_strand_id
1 'polypeptide(L)'
;MRLKVGLHTVDLFPGRERLMPFRTVIEVAKVMKEHGWEADVLNSSVSENGAKDYCWDGINIIQCPRDFVKLSLWVNENGYDAFYFAAPIREGLKELGGFKLMKCRKIAYVPSGISPWENALWMFQRHGMYAKAWLFEAFTPKGLIGRKLKKAGFTDIIGLTEFTKQRVAGRLKGHTIYPGKDGFEYLVSDDSIVRKHELSNSKYYLFTGGPAPSRGGQELLWAFDRMADCISDAKLVYLVRKDVGGKYNPLYQVIGNLRNKEKVAVINDELSAAQLKAFFEQAYAVVLPFICIPAEVPITYYEVMSCGTPVVSYPNAGTTEYLADGIKMCKGISINAMVDALKDLWNDEDERGKLGIAAKRIMEQHPDWHQVGLQWMEIIENLK
;
A
#
# COMPACT_ATOMS: atom_id res chain seq x y z
N MET A 1 -16.38 -6.06 28.31
CA MET A 1 -15.14 -6.53 28.99
C MET A 1 -13.98 -5.75 28.35
N ARG A 2 -13.15 -5.13 29.16
CA ARG A 2 -11.99 -4.35 28.67
C ARG A 2 -10.91 -5.37 28.29
N LEU A 3 -10.64 -5.54 26.99
CA LEU A 3 -9.60 -6.46 26.50
C LEU A 3 -8.28 -5.71 26.35
N LYS A 4 -7.17 -6.39 26.60
CA LYS A 4 -5.82 -5.91 26.30
C LYS A 4 -5.30 -6.60 25.03
N VAL A 5 -5.04 -5.83 23.97
CA VAL A 5 -4.71 -6.34 22.64
C VAL A 5 -3.34 -5.84 22.21
N GLY A 6 -2.50 -6.76 21.75
CA GLY A 6 -1.22 -6.46 21.12
C GLY A 6 -1.31 -6.55 19.59
N LEU A 7 -0.96 -5.47 18.89
CA LEU A 7 -0.90 -5.46 17.44
C LEU A 7 0.57 -5.44 17.00
N HIS A 8 1.06 -6.59 16.55
CA HIS A 8 2.46 -6.77 16.21
C HIS A 8 2.82 -6.14 14.86
N THR A 9 3.98 -5.51 14.82
CA THR A 9 4.62 -5.03 13.57
C THR A 9 6.14 -5.22 13.65
N VAL A 10 6.82 -4.98 12.53
CA VAL A 10 8.28 -5.18 12.43
C VAL A 10 8.91 -3.93 11.84
N ASP A 11 10.02 -3.47 12.44
CA ASP A 11 10.84 -2.36 11.96
C ASP A 11 10.08 -1.02 11.79
N LEU A 12 9.18 -0.74 12.73
CA LEU A 12 8.57 0.58 12.87
C LEU A 12 9.54 1.52 13.62
N PHE A 13 9.88 2.63 12.99
CA PHE A 13 10.75 3.68 13.55
C PHE A 13 10.02 5.02 13.56
N PRO A 14 10.37 5.95 14.48
CA PRO A 14 9.82 7.29 14.49
C PRO A 14 9.88 7.98 13.12
N GLY A 15 8.76 8.57 12.71
CA GLY A 15 8.58 9.19 11.38
C GLY A 15 8.05 8.26 10.29
N ARG A 16 7.82 6.96 10.59
CA ARG A 16 7.25 6.00 9.65
C ARG A 16 5.81 5.61 9.94
N GLU A 17 5.21 6.16 10.98
CA GLU A 17 3.90 5.77 11.52
C GLU A 17 2.76 5.92 10.49
N ARG A 18 2.90 6.88 9.58
CA ARG A 18 1.94 7.13 8.49
C ARG A 18 2.16 6.26 7.25
N LEU A 19 3.23 5.48 7.23
CA LEU A 19 3.52 4.60 6.10
C LEU A 19 2.81 3.25 6.25
N MET A 20 2.30 2.71 5.15
CA MET A 20 1.88 1.33 5.12
C MET A 20 3.11 0.40 5.25
N PRO A 21 3.05 -0.70 5.99
CA PRO A 21 1.87 -1.28 6.66
C PRO A 21 1.64 -0.79 8.10
N PHE A 22 2.53 0.04 8.67
CA PHE A 22 2.49 0.46 10.08
C PHE A 22 1.20 1.21 10.41
N ARG A 23 0.76 2.04 9.48
CA ARG A 23 -0.47 2.81 9.64
C ARG A 23 -1.68 1.93 9.97
N THR A 24 -1.83 0.77 9.36
CA THR A 24 -2.96 -0.12 9.60
C THR A 24 -3.07 -0.49 11.08
N VAL A 25 -1.98 -0.95 11.72
CA VAL A 25 -2.02 -1.36 13.13
C VAL A 25 -2.22 -0.19 14.08
N ILE A 26 -1.72 0.99 13.71
CA ILE A 26 -1.86 2.22 14.52
C ILE A 26 -3.31 2.71 14.48
N GLU A 27 -3.91 2.83 13.31
CA GLU A 27 -5.30 3.28 13.17
C GLU A 27 -6.28 2.27 13.81
N VAL A 28 -6.03 0.97 13.65
CA VAL A 28 -6.82 -0.07 14.33
C VAL A 28 -6.68 0.04 15.86
N ALA A 29 -5.46 0.28 16.38
CA ALA A 29 -5.24 0.46 17.83
C ALA A 29 -6.00 1.68 18.38
N LYS A 30 -6.07 2.80 17.62
CA LYS A 30 -6.86 3.97 18.01
C LYS A 30 -8.33 3.63 18.18
N VAL A 31 -8.92 2.96 17.20
CA VAL A 31 -10.34 2.55 17.23
C VAL A 31 -10.60 1.61 18.42
N MET A 32 -9.72 0.65 18.67
CA MET A 32 -9.83 -0.23 19.84
C MET A 32 -9.82 0.56 21.18
N LYS A 33 -8.95 1.57 21.29
CA LYS A 33 -8.90 2.45 22.48
C LYS A 33 -10.15 3.32 22.62
N GLU A 34 -10.66 3.88 21.54
CA GLU A 34 -11.93 4.63 21.52
C GLU A 34 -13.10 3.79 22.04
N HIS A 35 -13.07 2.47 21.78
CA HIS A 35 -14.06 1.51 22.27
C HIS A 35 -13.73 0.92 23.67
N GLY A 36 -12.79 1.53 24.38
CA GLY A 36 -12.47 1.19 25.77
C GLY A 36 -11.59 -0.03 25.94
N TRP A 37 -10.97 -0.57 24.87
CA TRP A 37 -9.96 -1.61 24.97
C TRP A 37 -8.58 -1.01 25.29
N GLU A 38 -7.69 -1.82 25.86
CA GLU A 38 -6.27 -1.49 25.92
C GLU A 38 -5.62 -2.03 24.63
N ALA A 39 -5.03 -1.15 23.83
CA ALA A 39 -4.39 -1.55 22.59
C ALA A 39 -3.01 -0.92 22.48
N ASP A 40 -2.00 -1.76 22.25
CA ASP A 40 -0.61 -1.37 22.07
C ASP A 40 -0.08 -1.91 20.75
N VAL A 41 0.77 -1.14 20.07
CA VAL A 41 1.52 -1.60 18.91
C VAL A 41 2.83 -2.22 19.39
N LEU A 42 3.01 -3.50 19.12
CA LEU A 42 4.17 -4.30 19.55
C LEU A 42 5.17 -4.38 18.39
N ASN A 43 6.31 -3.72 18.53
CA ASN A 43 7.30 -3.60 17.48
C ASN A 43 8.51 -4.51 17.70
N SER A 44 8.76 -5.42 16.77
CA SER A 44 9.99 -6.23 16.75
C SER A 44 11.02 -5.61 15.81
N SER A 45 12.03 -4.91 16.34
CA SER A 45 13.08 -4.27 15.53
C SER A 45 14.27 -5.20 15.29
N VAL A 46 14.88 -5.10 14.08
CA VAL A 46 16.15 -5.76 13.74
C VAL A 46 17.34 -5.09 14.45
N SER A 47 17.22 -3.79 14.68
CA SER A 47 18.26 -3.00 15.35
C SER A 47 18.17 -3.19 16.87
N GLU A 48 19.01 -4.03 17.45
CA GLU A 48 19.15 -4.16 18.89
C GLU A 48 19.66 -2.87 19.55
N ASN A 49 20.22 -1.95 18.77
CA ASN A 49 20.79 -0.70 19.23
C ASN A 49 19.76 0.43 19.25
N GLY A 50 18.94 0.51 20.29
CA GLY A 50 18.32 1.76 20.69
C GLY A 50 16.88 2.03 20.26
N ALA A 51 16.14 1.06 19.73
CA ALA A 51 14.70 1.22 19.63
C ALA A 51 14.11 1.31 21.05
N LYS A 52 13.61 2.48 21.42
CA LYS A 52 12.93 2.71 22.71
C LYS A 52 11.43 2.70 22.50
N ASP A 53 10.71 2.39 23.57
CA ASP A 53 9.26 2.60 23.62
C ASP A 53 8.97 4.09 23.42
N TYR A 54 7.92 4.38 22.69
CA TYR A 54 7.45 5.75 22.51
C TYR A 54 5.92 5.78 22.30
N CYS A 55 5.35 6.95 22.43
CA CYS A 55 3.93 7.19 22.17
C CYS A 55 3.80 8.05 20.91
N TRP A 56 2.94 7.62 20.00
CA TRP A 56 2.58 8.39 18.82
C TRP A 56 1.06 8.50 18.72
N ASP A 57 0.55 9.72 18.72
CA ASP A 57 -0.88 10.03 18.59
C ASP A 57 -1.77 9.23 19.56
N GLY A 58 -1.32 9.15 20.84
CA GLY A 58 -2.00 8.43 21.90
C GLY A 58 -1.85 6.91 21.90
N ILE A 59 -1.09 6.34 20.97
CA ILE A 59 -0.82 4.89 20.87
C ILE A 59 0.59 4.60 21.38
N ASN A 60 0.70 3.64 22.31
CA ASN A 60 1.99 3.14 22.76
C ASN A 60 2.59 2.23 21.70
N ILE A 61 3.84 2.49 21.34
CA ILE A 61 4.66 1.64 20.47
C ILE A 61 5.73 1.03 21.37
N ILE A 62 5.55 -0.24 21.69
CA ILE A 62 6.33 -0.97 22.69
C ILE A 62 7.28 -1.93 21.97
N GLN A 63 8.56 -1.89 22.33
CA GLN A 63 9.54 -2.83 21.78
C GLN A 63 9.36 -4.20 22.38
N CYS A 64 9.27 -5.22 21.55
CA CYS A 64 9.06 -6.60 21.97
C CYS A 64 10.12 -7.53 21.35
N PRO A 65 10.35 -8.73 21.97
CA PRO A 65 11.31 -9.69 21.45
C PRO A 65 11.00 -10.11 20.00
N ARG A 66 12.05 -10.25 19.18
CA ARG A 66 11.94 -10.76 17.81
C ARG A 66 11.83 -12.28 17.73
N ASP A 67 12.47 -12.98 18.67
CA ASP A 67 12.36 -14.44 18.80
C ASP A 67 10.96 -14.85 19.24
N PHE A 68 10.30 -15.74 18.52
CA PHE A 68 8.87 -16.07 18.75
C PHE A 68 8.61 -16.84 20.05
N VAL A 69 9.61 -17.53 20.60
CA VAL A 69 9.51 -18.14 21.93
C VAL A 69 9.52 -17.06 23.01
N LYS A 70 10.52 -16.17 22.94
CA LYS A 70 10.64 -15.02 23.87
C LYS A 70 9.44 -14.09 23.76
N LEU A 71 8.99 -13.78 22.54
CA LEU A 71 7.79 -12.97 22.30
C LEU A 71 6.54 -13.60 22.93
N SER A 72 6.37 -14.92 22.79
CA SER A 72 5.22 -15.61 23.37
C SER A 72 5.20 -15.55 24.89
N LEU A 73 6.36 -15.73 25.52
CA LEU A 73 6.50 -15.62 26.97
C LEU A 73 6.25 -14.17 27.43
N TRP A 74 6.85 -13.20 26.74
CA TRP A 74 6.68 -11.79 27.04
C TRP A 74 5.21 -11.33 26.92
N VAL A 75 4.48 -11.76 25.87
CA VAL A 75 3.05 -11.47 25.69
C VAL A 75 2.22 -12.05 26.85
N ASN A 76 2.54 -13.28 27.30
CA ASN A 76 1.86 -13.89 28.45
C ASN A 76 2.13 -13.13 29.75
N GLU A 77 3.39 -12.72 30.01
CA GLU A 77 3.80 -11.98 31.22
C GLU A 77 3.14 -10.60 31.27
N ASN A 78 2.95 -9.96 30.12
CA ASN A 78 2.28 -8.66 30.02
C ASN A 78 0.75 -8.73 29.98
N GLY A 79 0.16 -9.91 30.04
CA GLY A 79 -1.28 -10.13 30.25
C GLY A 79 -2.14 -9.70 29.04
N TYR A 80 -1.68 -9.89 27.82
CA TYR A 80 -2.50 -9.65 26.63
C TYR A 80 -3.57 -10.75 26.46
N ASP A 81 -4.80 -10.34 26.18
CA ASP A 81 -5.95 -11.22 25.92
C ASP A 81 -6.01 -11.70 24.47
N ALA A 82 -5.51 -10.87 23.55
CA ALA A 82 -5.44 -11.16 22.12
C ALA A 82 -4.18 -10.56 21.48
N PHE A 83 -3.71 -11.21 20.43
CA PHE A 83 -2.49 -10.84 19.74
C PHE A 83 -2.68 -10.96 18.23
N TYR A 84 -2.54 -9.84 17.53
CA TYR A 84 -2.49 -9.75 16.08
C TYR A 84 -1.05 -9.83 15.60
N PHE A 85 -0.74 -10.85 14.84
CA PHE A 85 0.61 -11.12 14.36
C PHE A 85 0.79 -10.70 12.90
N ALA A 86 1.79 -9.85 12.65
CA ALA A 86 2.25 -9.54 11.29
C ALA A 86 2.93 -10.78 10.68
N ALA A 87 2.17 -11.58 9.94
CA ALA A 87 2.66 -12.83 9.41
C ALA A 87 3.59 -12.60 8.21
N PRO A 88 4.81 -13.16 8.24
CA PRO A 88 5.70 -13.12 7.09
C PRO A 88 5.19 -14.03 5.98
N ILE A 89 5.49 -13.67 4.74
CA ILE A 89 5.15 -14.52 3.59
C ILE A 89 6.13 -15.70 3.49
N ARG A 90 7.38 -15.49 3.86
CA ARG A 90 8.46 -16.47 3.66
C ARG A 90 9.41 -16.61 4.83
N GLU A 91 10.07 -15.53 5.23
CA GLU A 91 11.03 -15.55 6.33
C GLU A 91 10.32 -15.80 7.67
N GLY A 92 10.98 -16.54 8.57
CA GLY A 92 10.39 -16.86 9.89
C GLY A 92 9.31 -17.95 9.90
N LEU A 93 8.87 -18.47 8.74
CA LEU A 93 7.85 -19.54 8.70
C LEU A 93 8.28 -20.84 9.41
N LYS A 94 9.57 -21.08 9.57
CA LYS A 94 10.11 -22.25 10.29
C LYS A 94 9.99 -22.09 11.80
N GLU A 95 10.04 -20.87 12.29
CA GLU A 95 10.11 -20.51 13.73
C GLU A 95 8.74 -20.33 14.37
N LEU A 96 7.65 -20.34 13.57
CA LEU A 96 6.27 -20.16 14.07
C LEU A 96 5.87 -21.12 15.20
N GLY A 97 6.60 -22.23 15.39
CA GLY A 97 6.40 -23.16 16.49
C GLY A 97 6.49 -22.52 17.88
N GLY A 98 7.24 -21.43 18.03
CA GLY A 98 7.37 -20.66 19.27
C GLY A 98 6.04 -20.11 19.78
N PHE A 99 5.10 -19.79 18.88
CA PHE A 99 3.76 -19.31 19.26
C PHE A 99 2.86 -20.32 19.96
N LYS A 100 3.23 -21.59 20.02
CA LYS A 100 2.49 -22.59 20.82
C LYS A 100 2.53 -22.29 22.32
N LEU A 101 3.53 -21.54 22.77
CA LEU A 101 3.67 -21.11 24.16
C LEU A 101 2.78 -19.91 24.51
N MET A 102 2.28 -19.19 23.53
CA MET A 102 1.41 -18.05 23.73
C MET A 102 -0.01 -18.51 24.09
N LYS A 103 -0.53 -18.02 25.23
CA LYS A 103 -1.81 -18.45 25.81
C LYS A 103 -3.00 -17.65 25.30
N CYS A 104 -2.80 -16.40 24.88
CA CYS A 104 -3.88 -15.53 24.40
C CYS A 104 -4.40 -15.96 23.01
N ARG A 105 -5.49 -15.34 22.57
CA ARG A 105 -6.05 -15.50 21.22
C ARG A 105 -5.07 -14.98 20.18
N LYS A 106 -4.85 -15.76 19.11
CA LYS A 106 -3.87 -15.46 18.08
C LYS A 106 -4.54 -15.32 16.73
N ILE A 107 -4.50 -14.11 16.20
CA ILE A 107 -4.96 -13.76 14.84
C ILE A 107 -3.73 -13.36 14.03
N ALA A 108 -3.61 -13.83 12.81
CA ALA A 108 -2.57 -13.36 11.90
C ALA A 108 -3.13 -12.29 10.96
N TYR A 109 -2.28 -11.38 10.51
CA TYR A 109 -2.57 -10.55 9.34
C TYR A 109 -1.35 -10.50 8.44
N VAL A 110 -1.55 -10.29 7.15
CA VAL A 110 -0.45 -10.21 6.19
C VAL A 110 -0.27 -8.74 5.82
N PRO A 111 0.78 -8.08 6.33
CA PRO A 111 0.98 -6.63 6.17
C PRO A 111 1.48 -6.24 4.77
N SER A 112 2.00 -7.20 4.02
CA SER A 112 2.54 -7.01 2.68
C SER A 112 1.86 -7.96 1.69
N GLY A 113 1.54 -7.45 0.50
CA GLY A 113 0.89 -8.24 -0.53
C GLY A 113 1.78 -9.29 -1.16
N ILE A 114 1.14 -10.34 -1.68
CA ILE A 114 1.79 -11.29 -2.59
C ILE A 114 1.51 -10.78 -4.01
N SER A 115 2.55 -10.43 -4.75
CA SER A 115 2.38 -10.03 -6.15
C SER A 115 1.90 -11.22 -7.00
N PRO A 116 1.06 -10.99 -8.03
CA PRO A 116 0.79 -11.97 -9.06
C PRO A 116 2.10 -12.48 -9.67
N TRP A 117 2.15 -13.75 -10.05
CA TRP A 117 3.40 -14.35 -10.52
C TRP A 117 3.88 -13.71 -11.83
N GLU A 118 2.97 -13.26 -12.69
CA GLU A 118 3.27 -12.55 -13.94
C GLU A 118 4.03 -11.24 -13.65
N ASN A 119 3.57 -10.49 -12.66
CA ASN A 119 4.20 -9.24 -12.23
C ASN A 119 5.61 -9.50 -11.67
N ALA A 120 5.72 -10.49 -10.81
CA ALA A 120 7.00 -10.86 -10.20
C ALA A 120 8.01 -11.39 -11.24
N LEU A 121 7.55 -12.19 -12.20
CA LEU A 121 8.37 -12.69 -13.31
C LEU A 121 8.84 -11.54 -14.20
N TRP A 122 7.93 -10.65 -14.59
CA TRP A 122 8.26 -9.48 -15.41
C TRP A 122 9.30 -8.59 -14.72
N MET A 123 9.12 -8.32 -13.41
CA MET A 123 10.10 -7.59 -12.61
C MET A 123 11.45 -8.30 -12.57
N PHE A 124 11.47 -9.62 -12.39
CA PHE A 124 12.72 -10.38 -12.36
C PHE A 124 13.45 -10.35 -13.69
N GLN A 125 12.75 -10.47 -14.79
CA GLN A 125 13.34 -10.39 -16.14
C GLN A 125 14.02 -9.04 -16.41
N ARG A 126 13.47 -7.94 -15.88
CA ARG A 126 14.00 -6.61 -16.13
C ARG A 126 15.00 -6.11 -15.08
N HIS A 127 14.84 -6.52 -13.84
CA HIS A 127 15.61 -5.99 -12.71
C HIS A 127 16.39 -7.07 -11.95
N GLY A 128 16.40 -8.32 -12.46
CA GLY A 128 17.23 -9.42 -11.97
C GLY A 128 17.11 -9.64 -10.46
N MET A 129 18.25 -9.70 -9.79
CA MET A 129 18.33 -10.02 -8.35
C MET A 129 17.54 -9.06 -7.45
N TYR A 130 17.29 -7.82 -7.86
CA TYR A 130 16.45 -6.88 -7.13
C TYR A 130 15.04 -7.43 -6.91
N ALA A 131 14.49 -8.14 -7.90
CA ALA A 131 13.14 -8.67 -7.85
C ALA A 131 13.04 -10.13 -7.35
N LYS A 132 14.15 -10.73 -6.94
CA LYS A 132 14.21 -12.13 -6.52
C LYS A 132 13.25 -12.46 -5.38
N ALA A 133 13.10 -11.57 -4.41
CA ALA A 133 12.20 -11.78 -3.26
C ALA A 133 10.75 -11.92 -3.71
N TRP A 134 10.26 -11.00 -4.52
CA TRP A 134 8.87 -11.04 -5.04
C TRP A 134 8.60 -12.29 -5.88
N LEU A 135 9.58 -12.70 -6.72
CA LEU A 135 9.44 -13.92 -7.51
C LEU A 135 9.27 -15.15 -6.60
N PHE A 136 10.07 -15.26 -5.56
CA PHE A 136 9.95 -16.38 -4.63
C PHE A 136 8.66 -16.33 -3.80
N GLU A 137 8.20 -15.14 -3.41
CA GLU A 137 6.94 -14.95 -2.70
C GLU A 137 5.75 -15.35 -3.59
N ALA A 138 5.75 -14.94 -4.86
CA ALA A 138 4.73 -15.28 -5.83
C ALA A 138 4.58 -16.80 -6.04
N PHE A 139 5.67 -17.56 -5.92
CA PHE A 139 5.66 -19.03 -6.01
C PHE A 139 5.45 -19.75 -4.67
N THR A 140 5.21 -19.01 -3.58
CA THR A 140 4.86 -19.65 -2.30
C THR A 140 3.59 -20.49 -2.46
N PRO A 141 3.61 -21.79 -2.09
CA PRO A 141 2.46 -22.66 -2.28
C PRO A 141 1.20 -22.15 -1.57
N LYS A 142 0.07 -22.15 -2.27
CA LYS A 142 -1.21 -21.70 -1.75
C LYS A 142 -1.54 -22.38 -0.40
N GLY A 143 -1.89 -21.58 0.59
CA GLY A 143 -2.28 -22.04 1.92
C GLY A 143 -1.13 -22.58 2.79
N LEU A 144 0.14 -22.49 2.35
CA LEU A 144 1.29 -22.94 3.14
C LEU A 144 1.40 -22.13 4.45
N ILE A 145 1.25 -20.81 4.35
CA ILE A 145 1.33 -19.88 5.48
C ILE A 145 0.25 -20.23 6.50
N GLY A 146 -1.00 -20.29 6.10
CA GLY A 146 -2.11 -20.62 6.98
C GLY A 146 -2.01 -22.01 7.61
N ARG A 147 -1.50 -23.02 6.87
CA ARG A 147 -1.24 -24.35 7.43
C ARG A 147 -0.20 -24.31 8.56
N LYS A 148 0.86 -23.53 8.40
CA LYS A 148 1.90 -23.36 9.42
C LYS A 148 1.40 -22.58 10.64
N LEU A 149 0.68 -21.47 10.40
CA LEU A 149 0.05 -20.68 11.46
C LEU A 149 -0.97 -21.52 12.25
N LYS A 150 -1.80 -22.32 11.56
CA LYS A 150 -2.75 -23.24 12.24
C LYS A 150 -2.05 -24.21 13.19
N LYS A 151 -0.91 -24.78 12.78
CA LYS A 151 -0.08 -25.64 13.64
C LYS A 151 0.52 -24.87 14.83
N ALA A 152 0.71 -23.57 14.73
CA ALA A 152 1.18 -22.68 15.80
C ALA A 152 0.05 -22.17 16.71
N GLY A 153 -1.21 -22.56 16.45
CA GLY A 153 -2.37 -22.24 17.28
C GLY A 153 -3.11 -20.95 16.89
N PHE A 154 -2.88 -20.42 15.69
CA PHE A 154 -3.69 -19.32 15.14
C PHE A 154 -5.05 -19.86 14.68
N THR A 155 -6.08 -19.03 14.78
CA THR A 155 -7.46 -19.35 14.35
C THR A 155 -7.84 -18.67 13.07
N ASP A 156 -7.45 -17.41 12.91
CA ASP A 156 -7.88 -16.51 11.84
C ASP A 156 -6.69 -15.87 11.16
N ILE A 157 -6.91 -15.42 9.92
CA ILE A 157 -5.92 -14.65 9.15
C ILE A 157 -6.61 -13.58 8.33
N ILE A 158 -6.08 -12.35 8.38
CA ILE A 158 -6.52 -11.21 7.59
C ILE A 158 -5.59 -11.03 6.40
N GLY A 159 -6.15 -11.03 5.20
CA GLY A 159 -5.49 -10.50 3.99
C GLY A 159 -6.00 -9.09 3.71
N LEU A 160 -5.11 -8.21 3.29
CA LEU A 160 -5.49 -6.83 2.90
C LEU A 160 -6.18 -6.79 1.54
N THR A 161 -6.22 -7.90 0.81
CA THR A 161 -6.98 -8.11 -0.42
C THR A 161 -7.55 -9.52 -0.47
N GLU A 162 -8.55 -9.73 -1.30
CA GLU A 162 -9.14 -11.05 -1.53
C GLU A 162 -8.08 -12.00 -2.11
N PHE A 163 -7.28 -11.52 -3.04
CA PHE A 163 -6.18 -12.28 -3.64
C PHE A 163 -5.21 -12.82 -2.58
N THR A 164 -4.71 -11.96 -1.69
CA THR A 164 -3.78 -12.40 -0.62
C THR A 164 -4.47 -13.33 0.36
N LYS A 165 -5.70 -13.03 0.78
CA LYS A 165 -6.46 -13.96 1.65
C LYS A 165 -6.52 -15.36 1.03
N GLN A 166 -6.92 -15.47 -0.24
CA GLN A 166 -7.01 -16.77 -0.93
C GLN A 166 -5.65 -17.49 -1.03
N ARG A 167 -4.57 -16.74 -1.16
CA ARG A 167 -3.21 -17.30 -1.22
C ARG A 167 -2.73 -17.83 0.12
N VAL A 168 -3.06 -17.15 1.24
CA VAL A 168 -2.45 -17.40 2.55
C VAL A 168 -3.30 -18.22 3.51
N ALA A 169 -4.63 -18.11 3.47
CA ALA A 169 -5.52 -18.61 4.53
C ALA A 169 -5.40 -20.13 4.82
N GLY A 170 -5.29 -20.96 3.80
CA GLY A 170 -5.16 -22.40 3.96
C GLY A 170 -6.32 -23.02 4.75
N ARG A 171 -6.07 -23.40 6.01
CA ARG A 171 -7.07 -23.98 6.93
C ARG A 171 -7.51 -23.02 8.05
N LEU A 172 -7.07 -21.76 8.00
CA LEU A 172 -7.53 -20.71 8.89
C LEU A 172 -8.82 -20.09 8.36
N LYS A 173 -9.62 -19.51 9.25
CA LYS A 173 -10.71 -18.63 8.86
C LYS A 173 -10.08 -17.37 8.24
N GLY A 174 -10.31 -17.17 6.95
CA GLY A 174 -9.73 -16.05 6.21
C GLY A 174 -10.70 -14.87 6.18
N HIS A 175 -10.18 -13.67 6.43
CA HIS A 175 -10.91 -12.41 6.35
C HIS A 175 -10.24 -11.52 5.30
N THR A 176 -11.03 -10.82 4.49
CA THR A 176 -10.55 -9.76 3.61
C THR A 176 -10.93 -8.44 4.24
N ILE A 177 -9.94 -7.66 4.67
CA ILE A 177 -10.16 -6.33 5.24
C ILE A 177 -9.19 -5.38 4.55
N TYR A 178 -9.72 -4.58 3.63
CA TYR A 178 -8.96 -3.57 2.93
C TYR A 178 -8.51 -2.46 3.88
N PRO A 179 -7.38 -1.77 3.61
CA PRO A 179 -6.98 -0.59 4.38
C PRO A 179 -8.07 0.48 4.35
N GLY A 180 -8.20 1.23 5.42
CA GLY A 180 -9.16 2.34 5.50
C GLY A 180 -8.74 3.52 4.62
N LYS A 181 -9.71 4.33 4.18
CA LYS A 181 -9.46 5.63 3.56
C LYS A 181 -9.29 6.72 4.61
N ASP A 182 -8.57 7.76 4.23
CA ASP A 182 -8.57 9.04 4.94
C ASP A 182 -9.72 9.91 4.42
N GLY A 183 -10.14 10.88 5.19
CA GLY A 183 -11.10 11.87 4.73
C GLY A 183 -10.52 12.86 3.70
N PHE A 184 -9.76 12.36 2.74
CA PHE A 184 -9.06 13.18 1.73
C PHE A 184 -10.05 14.00 0.88
N GLU A 185 -11.23 13.47 0.64
CA GLU A 185 -12.34 14.14 -0.04
C GLU A 185 -12.81 15.42 0.67
N TYR A 186 -12.66 15.49 1.99
CA TYR A 186 -13.11 16.64 2.80
C TYR A 186 -12.05 17.75 2.91
N LEU A 187 -10.83 17.52 2.47
CA LEU A 187 -9.81 18.56 2.45
C LEU A 187 -10.17 19.66 1.45
N VAL A 188 -9.92 20.90 1.80
CA VAL A 188 -9.96 22.01 0.85
C VAL A 188 -8.66 21.99 0.07
N SER A 189 -8.74 21.94 -1.26
CA SER A 189 -7.55 21.92 -2.12
C SER A 189 -6.85 23.30 -2.16
N ASP A 190 -5.52 23.29 -2.22
CA ASP A 190 -4.66 24.47 -2.37
C ASP A 190 -3.91 24.37 -3.71
N ASP A 191 -4.37 25.13 -4.69
CA ASP A 191 -3.81 25.15 -6.04
C ASP A 191 -2.62 26.11 -6.23
N SER A 192 -2.15 26.74 -5.15
CA SER A 192 -1.02 27.69 -5.19
C SER A 192 0.22 27.11 -5.85
N ILE A 193 0.52 25.84 -5.56
CA ILE A 193 1.67 25.13 -6.10
C ILE A 193 1.46 24.75 -7.57
N VAL A 194 0.24 24.42 -7.99
CA VAL A 194 -0.09 24.13 -9.40
C VAL A 194 0.06 25.38 -10.24
N ARG A 195 -0.38 26.53 -9.72
CA ARG A 195 -0.15 27.86 -10.34
C ARG A 195 1.32 28.22 -10.41
N LYS A 196 2.10 27.97 -9.33
CA LYS A 196 3.55 28.20 -9.29
C LYS A 196 4.28 27.50 -10.45
N HIS A 197 3.83 26.32 -10.82
CA HIS A 197 4.42 25.51 -11.90
C HIS A 197 3.71 25.70 -13.25
N GLU A 198 2.85 26.70 -13.41
CA GLU A 198 2.15 27.06 -14.65
C GLU A 198 1.33 25.90 -15.27
N LEU A 199 0.73 25.06 -14.40
CA LEU A 199 0.00 23.88 -14.83
C LEU A 199 -1.52 24.06 -14.88
N SER A 200 -2.08 25.17 -14.37
CA SER A 200 -3.52 25.38 -14.21
C SER A 200 -4.34 25.25 -15.50
N ASN A 201 -3.73 25.52 -16.65
CA ASN A 201 -4.38 25.42 -17.97
C ASN A 201 -3.77 24.29 -18.81
N SER A 202 -3.04 23.37 -18.19
CA SER A 202 -2.37 22.28 -18.88
C SER A 202 -3.14 20.97 -18.69
N LYS A 203 -3.31 20.23 -19.77
CA LYS A 203 -3.77 18.85 -19.71
C LYS A 203 -2.55 17.95 -19.45
N TYR A 204 -2.52 17.25 -18.30
CA TYR A 204 -1.34 16.46 -17.92
C TYR A 204 -1.71 15.14 -17.26
N TYR A 205 -0.89 14.13 -17.52
CA TYR A 205 -0.80 12.95 -16.69
C TYR A 205 0.04 13.24 -15.46
N LEU A 206 -0.36 12.69 -14.33
CA LEU A 206 0.37 12.86 -13.08
C LEU A 206 0.92 11.52 -12.59
N PHE A 207 2.20 11.49 -12.21
CA PHE A 207 2.80 10.39 -11.48
C PHE A 207 3.26 10.86 -10.11
N THR A 208 2.92 10.11 -9.07
CA THR A 208 3.44 10.29 -7.73
C THR A 208 3.99 8.97 -7.20
N GLY A 209 5.25 8.95 -6.85
CA GLY A 209 5.88 7.75 -6.35
C GLY A 209 7.40 7.87 -6.21
N GLY A 210 7.97 6.96 -5.42
CA GLY A 210 9.42 6.86 -5.31
C GLY A 210 10.05 6.22 -6.56
N PRO A 211 11.39 6.30 -6.68
CA PRO A 211 12.14 5.81 -7.84
C PRO A 211 12.30 4.28 -7.88
N ALA A 212 11.77 3.56 -6.89
CA ALA A 212 11.91 2.10 -6.84
C ALA A 212 11.33 1.44 -8.11
N PRO A 213 12.05 0.51 -8.76
CA PRO A 213 11.59 -0.15 -9.98
C PRO A 213 10.21 -0.78 -9.85
N SER A 214 9.87 -1.32 -8.67
CA SER A 214 8.56 -1.91 -8.40
C SER A 214 7.38 -0.95 -8.53
N ARG A 215 7.64 0.36 -8.55
CA ARG A 215 6.62 1.40 -8.74
C ARG A 215 6.40 1.80 -10.19
N GLY A 216 7.17 1.24 -11.13
CA GLY A 216 6.97 1.40 -12.58
C GLY A 216 7.20 2.80 -13.14
N GLY A 217 7.83 3.71 -12.37
CA GLY A 217 8.07 5.09 -12.84
C GLY A 217 8.93 5.16 -14.10
N GLN A 218 9.89 4.27 -14.24
CA GLN A 218 10.73 4.17 -15.43
C GLN A 218 9.94 3.70 -16.65
N GLU A 219 9.08 2.71 -16.46
CA GLU A 219 8.19 2.19 -17.49
C GLU A 219 7.21 3.25 -17.99
N LEU A 220 6.68 4.04 -17.05
CA LEU A 220 5.83 5.18 -17.41
C LEU A 220 6.58 6.22 -18.25
N LEU A 221 7.80 6.60 -17.85
CA LEU A 221 8.60 7.57 -18.60
C LEU A 221 8.81 7.12 -20.05
N TRP A 222 9.16 5.86 -20.28
CA TRP A 222 9.31 5.31 -21.61
C TRP A 222 7.98 5.21 -22.39
N ALA A 223 6.89 4.85 -21.69
CA ALA A 223 5.56 4.82 -22.31
C ALA A 223 5.09 6.21 -22.71
N PHE A 224 5.26 7.20 -21.83
CA PHE A 224 4.92 8.58 -22.10
C PHE A 224 5.73 9.14 -23.27
N ASP A 225 7.03 8.90 -23.32
CA ASP A 225 7.91 9.36 -24.42
C ASP A 225 7.41 8.87 -25.79
N ARG A 226 6.99 7.58 -25.88
CA ARG A 226 6.40 7.02 -27.11
C ARG A 226 5.01 7.57 -27.41
N MET A 227 4.18 7.81 -26.39
CA MET A 227 2.87 8.42 -26.57
C MET A 227 3.00 9.87 -27.08
N ALA A 228 3.94 10.61 -26.52
CA ALA A 228 4.17 12.02 -26.83
C ALA A 228 4.65 12.28 -28.26
N ASP A 229 5.15 11.27 -28.97
CA ASP A 229 5.41 11.34 -30.41
C ASP A 229 4.13 11.50 -31.25
N CYS A 230 3.00 11.00 -30.72
CA CYS A 230 1.73 11.01 -31.43
C CYS A 230 0.76 12.09 -30.88
N ILE A 231 0.99 12.57 -29.66
CA ILE A 231 0.11 13.53 -28.97
C ILE A 231 0.95 14.71 -28.50
N SER A 232 0.87 15.80 -29.27
CA SER A 232 1.77 16.95 -29.13
C SER A 232 1.56 17.76 -27.85
N ASP A 233 0.34 17.85 -27.36
CA ASP A 233 -0.09 18.67 -26.23
C ASP A 233 -0.08 17.93 -24.89
N ALA A 234 0.24 16.61 -24.89
CA ALA A 234 0.35 15.84 -23.67
C ALA A 234 1.55 16.28 -22.83
N LYS A 235 1.33 16.41 -21.51
CA LYS A 235 2.37 16.65 -20.51
C LYS A 235 2.37 15.52 -19.47
N LEU A 236 3.53 15.23 -18.89
CA LEU A 236 3.69 14.38 -17.71
C LEU A 236 4.24 15.20 -16.56
N VAL A 237 3.50 15.26 -15.47
CA VAL A 237 3.97 15.84 -14.21
C VAL A 237 4.45 14.70 -13.32
N TYR A 238 5.70 14.75 -12.90
CA TYR A 238 6.33 13.79 -12.00
C TYR A 238 6.59 14.42 -10.64
N LEU A 239 5.81 14.03 -9.63
CA LEU A 239 6.02 14.48 -8.26
C LEU A 239 7.06 13.60 -7.56
N VAL A 240 8.20 14.18 -7.21
CA VAL A 240 9.28 13.51 -6.50
C VAL A 240 9.18 13.80 -5.00
N ARG A 241 9.21 12.75 -4.17
CA ARG A 241 9.30 12.96 -2.73
C ARG A 241 10.68 13.47 -2.34
N LYS A 242 10.71 14.48 -1.48
CA LYS A 242 11.94 15.13 -1.02
C LYS A 242 12.87 14.21 -0.24
N ASP A 243 12.32 13.28 0.54
CA ASP A 243 13.06 12.26 1.32
C ASP A 243 13.78 11.24 0.43
N VAL A 244 13.32 11.04 -0.78
CA VAL A 244 13.92 10.17 -1.80
C VAL A 244 14.90 10.94 -2.67
N GLY A 245 14.87 12.25 -2.58
CA GLY A 245 15.75 13.19 -3.29
C GLY A 245 17.20 13.21 -2.81
N GLY A 246 17.65 12.15 -2.09
CA GLY A 246 19.07 11.92 -1.83
C GLY A 246 19.87 12.06 -3.11
N LYS A 247 21.13 12.39 -3.04
CA LYS A 247 22.07 12.86 -4.07
C LYS A 247 21.97 12.25 -5.47
N TYR A 248 21.15 11.20 -5.69
CA TYR A 248 20.96 10.55 -6.99
C TYR A 248 19.59 9.85 -7.09
N ASN A 249 18.71 10.41 -7.93
CA ASN A 249 17.51 9.71 -8.35
C ASN A 249 17.73 9.16 -9.77
N PRO A 250 17.77 7.84 -9.96
CA PRO A 250 18.04 7.24 -11.27
C PRO A 250 17.04 7.66 -12.36
N LEU A 251 15.84 8.11 -11.98
CA LEU A 251 14.84 8.58 -12.93
C LEU A 251 15.24 9.89 -13.63
N TYR A 252 16.07 10.74 -13.01
CA TYR A 252 16.60 11.92 -13.71
C TYR A 252 17.45 11.57 -14.94
N GLN A 253 18.24 10.49 -14.88
CA GLN A 253 18.95 10.01 -16.07
C GLN A 253 18.00 9.51 -17.15
N VAL A 254 16.95 8.78 -16.74
CA VAL A 254 15.94 8.32 -17.70
C VAL A 254 15.29 9.50 -18.38
N ILE A 255 14.83 10.51 -17.62
CA ILE A 255 14.21 11.73 -18.15
C ILE A 255 15.17 12.45 -19.10
N GLY A 256 16.45 12.61 -18.74
CA GLY A 256 17.45 13.27 -19.58
C GLY A 256 17.66 12.62 -20.95
N ASN A 257 17.36 11.33 -21.09
CA ASN A 257 17.50 10.55 -22.31
C ASN A 257 16.21 10.41 -23.13
N LEU A 258 15.09 10.97 -22.66
CA LEU A 258 13.83 10.96 -23.43
C LEU A 258 13.91 11.91 -24.63
N ARG A 259 13.22 11.57 -25.70
CA ARG A 259 13.07 12.43 -26.89
C ARG A 259 12.17 13.64 -26.61
N ASN A 260 11.12 13.43 -25.83
CA ASN A 260 10.13 14.42 -25.45
C ASN A 260 10.31 14.91 -24.00
N LYS A 261 11.55 15.02 -23.53
CA LYS A 261 11.87 15.39 -22.15
C LYS A 261 11.31 16.75 -21.73
N GLU A 262 11.15 17.69 -22.66
CA GLU A 262 10.58 19.02 -22.43
C GLU A 262 9.09 18.97 -22.04
N LYS A 263 8.41 17.85 -22.31
CA LYS A 263 7.01 17.61 -21.92
C LYS A 263 6.90 16.98 -20.53
N VAL A 264 8.04 16.69 -19.86
CA VAL A 264 8.08 16.09 -18.50
C VAL A 264 8.45 17.17 -17.49
N ALA A 265 7.48 17.59 -16.69
CA ALA A 265 7.69 18.52 -15.58
C ALA A 265 8.00 17.73 -14.30
N VAL A 266 9.21 17.90 -13.76
CA VAL A 266 9.62 17.28 -12.49
C VAL A 266 9.44 18.28 -11.36
N ILE A 267 8.63 17.93 -10.37
CA ILE A 267 8.34 18.76 -9.21
C ILE A 267 8.89 18.09 -7.97
N ASN A 268 9.79 18.78 -7.29
CA ASN A 268 10.48 18.31 -6.08
C ASN A 268 10.19 19.23 -4.88
N ASP A 269 8.98 19.78 -4.84
CA ASP A 269 8.52 20.59 -3.71
C ASP A 269 8.02 19.65 -2.58
N GLU A 270 8.08 20.16 -1.34
CA GLU A 270 7.42 19.53 -0.20
C GLU A 270 5.94 19.94 -0.22
N LEU A 271 5.06 18.98 -0.49
CA LEU A 271 3.64 19.25 -0.67
C LEU A 271 2.86 18.96 0.61
N SER A 272 1.96 19.87 0.98
CA SER A 272 0.89 19.56 1.93
C SER A 272 -0.15 18.61 1.30
N ALA A 273 -0.99 17.98 2.12
CA ALA A 273 -2.08 17.16 1.61
C ALA A 273 -3.07 17.97 0.74
N ALA A 274 -3.33 19.24 1.09
CA ALA A 274 -4.17 20.14 0.31
C ALA A 274 -3.59 20.48 -1.06
N GLN A 275 -2.27 20.67 -1.14
CA GLN A 275 -1.56 20.89 -2.41
C GLN A 275 -1.50 19.63 -3.27
N LEU A 276 -1.29 18.47 -2.64
CA LEU A 276 -1.34 17.18 -3.34
C LEU A 276 -2.73 16.93 -3.92
N LYS A 277 -3.79 17.27 -3.17
CA LYS A 277 -5.16 17.19 -3.65
C LYS A 277 -5.39 18.05 -4.89
N ALA A 278 -4.89 19.28 -4.93
CA ALA A 278 -5.01 20.15 -6.09
C ALA A 278 -4.35 19.55 -7.35
N PHE A 279 -3.19 18.89 -7.20
CA PHE A 279 -2.58 18.15 -8.31
C PHE A 279 -3.48 17.00 -8.79
N PHE A 280 -4.10 16.25 -7.89
CA PHE A 280 -4.99 15.14 -8.27
C PHE A 280 -6.23 15.66 -8.99
N GLU A 281 -6.89 16.68 -8.46
CA GLU A 281 -8.12 17.24 -9.02
C GLU A 281 -7.92 17.85 -10.43
N GLN A 282 -6.73 18.43 -10.69
CA GLN A 282 -6.41 19.08 -11.96
C GLN A 282 -5.74 18.16 -12.97
N ALA A 283 -5.29 16.97 -12.55
CA ALA A 283 -4.70 16.00 -13.48
C ALA A 283 -5.76 15.46 -14.45
N TYR A 284 -5.35 15.25 -15.70
CA TYR A 284 -6.16 14.55 -16.68
C TYR A 284 -6.44 13.10 -16.22
N ALA A 285 -5.41 12.42 -15.76
CA ALA A 285 -5.47 11.19 -15.00
C ALA A 285 -4.17 11.02 -14.18
N VAL A 286 -4.25 10.27 -13.09
CA VAL A 286 -3.07 9.89 -12.30
C VAL A 286 -2.61 8.51 -12.73
N VAL A 287 -1.32 8.38 -13.05
CA VAL A 287 -0.75 7.11 -13.47
C VAL A 287 -0.01 6.47 -12.31
N LEU A 288 -0.49 5.33 -11.85
CA LEU A 288 0.11 4.54 -10.77
C LEU A 288 0.53 3.16 -11.32
N PRO A 289 1.66 3.10 -12.05
CA PRO A 289 2.07 1.93 -12.81
C PRO A 289 2.75 0.89 -11.92
N PHE A 290 2.16 0.63 -10.74
CA PHE A 290 2.76 -0.25 -9.75
C PHE A 290 2.75 -1.70 -10.23
N ILE A 291 3.92 -2.34 -10.14
CA ILE A 291 4.14 -3.70 -10.63
C ILE A 291 4.16 -4.69 -9.46
N CYS A 292 5.09 -4.50 -8.54
CA CYS A 292 5.22 -5.28 -7.31
C CYS A 292 5.37 -4.32 -6.14
N ILE A 293 4.37 -4.23 -5.29
CA ILE A 293 4.37 -3.29 -4.17
C ILE A 293 4.14 -4.02 -2.85
N PRO A 294 4.85 -3.61 -1.78
CA PRO A 294 4.68 -4.22 -0.47
C PRO A 294 3.26 -4.06 0.09
N ALA A 295 2.64 -2.89 -0.12
CA ALA A 295 1.24 -2.66 0.22
C ALA A 295 0.38 -2.95 -1.00
N GLU A 296 -0.53 -3.92 -0.93
CA GLU A 296 -1.33 -4.39 -2.05
C GLU A 296 -2.18 -3.30 -2.70
N VAL A 297 -2.72 -2.39 -1.88
CA VAL A 297 -3.42 -1.19 -2.33
C VAL A 297 -2.81 0.00 -1.60
N PRO A 298 -1.89 0.73 -2.23
CA PRO A 298 -1.39 1.99 -1.67
C PRO A 298 -2.53 3.00 -1.48
N ILE A 299 -2.51 3.71 -0.37
CA ILE A 299 -3.50 4.75 -0.02
C ILE A 299 -3.65 5.79 -1.15
N THR A 300 -2.61 6.02 -1.92
CA THR A 300 -2.64 6.94 -3.06
C THR A 300 -3.75 6.63 -4.08
N TYR A 301 -4.13 5.35 -4.25
CA TYR A 301 -5.31 5.04 -5.07
C TYR A 301 -6.59 5.65 -4.48
N TYR A 302 -6.76 5.52 -3.17
CA TYR A 302 -7.93 6.06 -2.48
C TYR A 302 -7.98 7.59 -2.52
N GLU A 303 -6.82 8.24 -2.30
CA GLU A 303 -6.68 9.69 -2.37
C GLU A 303 -7.07 10.22 -3.75
N VAL A 304 -6.53 9.64 -4.81
CA VAL A 304 -6.84 10.02 -6.20
C VAL A 304 -8.30 9.77 -6.56
N MET A 305 -8.79 8.56 -6.26
CA MET A 305 -10.15 8.17 -6.59
C MET A 305 -11.20 8.96 -5.80
N SER A 306 -10.88 9.41 -4.57
CA SER A 306 -11.72 10.30 -3.78
C SER A 306 -11.88 11.69 -4.42
N CYS A 307 -10.91 12.12 -5.24
CA CYS A 307 -11.03 13.34 -6.04
C CYS A 307 -11.89 13.15 -7.29
N GLY A 308 -12.31 11.93 -7.62
CA GLY A 308 -12.98 11.61 -8.88
C GLY A 308 -12.05 11.66 -10.09
N THR A 309 -10.74 11.59 -9.86
CA THR A 309 -9.74 11.57 -10.93
C THR A 309 -9.48 10.14 -11.38
N PRO A 310 -9.53 9.84 -12.68
CA PRO A 310 -9.22 8.52 -13.20
C PRO A 310 -7.78 8.10 -12.87
N VAL A 311 -7.60 6.82 -12.59
CA VAL A 311 -6.29 6.21 -12.42
C VAL A 311 -5.97 5.34 -13.62
N VAL A 312 -4.73 5.41 -14.13
CA VAL A 312 -4.18 4.43 -15.09
C VAL A 312 -3.20 3.53 -14.35
N SER A 313 -3.36 2.22 -14.45
CA SER A 313 -2.52 1.28 -13.70
C SER A 313 -2.25 -0.01 -14.46
N TYR A 314 -1.13 -0.67 -14.10
CA TYR A 314 -0.95 -2.09 -14.39
C TYR A 314 -1.88 -2.93 -13.50
N PRO A 315 -2.30 -4.12 -13.98
CA PRO A 315 -3.03 -5.06 -13.14
C PRO A 315 -2.11 -5.55 -12.00
N ASN A 316 -2.58 -5.43 -10.77
CA ASN A 316 -1.95 -5.99 -9.59
C ASN A 316 -3.02 -6.55 -8.64
N ALA A 317 -2.62 -7.21 -7.54
CA ALA A 317 -3.54 -7.90 -6.66
C ALA A 317 -4.73 -7.03 -6.20
N GLY A 318 -4.47 -5.83 -5.71
CA GLY A 318 -5.52 -4.97 -5.16
C GLY A 318 -6.34 -4.21 -6.21
N THR A 319 -5.73 -3.85 -7.35
CA THR A 319 -6.40 -3.03 -8.37
C THR A 319 -7.39 -3.80 -9.23
N THR A 320 -7.22 -5.12 -9.36
CA THR A 320 -8.11 -5.98 -10.16
C THR A 320 -9.36 -6.44 -9.41
N GLU A 321 -9.52 -6.03 -8.17
CA GLU A 321 -10.66 -6.36 -7.33
C GLU A 321 -11.71 -5.22 -7.37
N TYR A 322 -12.08 -4.68 -6.23
CA TYR A 322 -13.16 -3.70 -6.11
C TYR A 322 -12.83 -2.30 -6.69
N LEU A 323 -11.57 -2.00 -6.97
CA LEU A 323 -11.18 -0.70 -7.58
C LEU A 323 -11.27 -0.70 -9.10
N ALA A 324 -11.41 -1.85 -9.74
CA ALA A 324 -11.24 -2.03 -11.18
C ALA A 324 -12.12 -1.09 -12.04
N ASP A 325 -13.37 -0.86 -11.62
CA ASP A 325 -14.33 0.00 -12.36
C ASP A 325 -13.92 1.48 -12.41
N GLY A 326 -13.06 1.94 -11.47
CA GLY A 326 -12.55 3.31 -11.42
C GLY A 326 -11.15 3.47 -12.01
N ILE A 327 -10.59 2.41 -12.63
CA ILE A 327 -9.22 2.37 -13.13
C ILE A 327 -9.19 2.01 -14.61
N LYS A 328 -8.48 2.81 -15.43
CA LYS A 328 -8.05 2.41 -16.77
C LYS A 328 -6.94 1.37 -16.64
N MET A 329 -7.33 0.10 -16.67
CA MET A 329 -6.42 -1.01 -16.50
C MET A 329 -5.66 -1.30 -17.80
N CYS A 330 -4.32 -1.37 -17.73
CA CYS A 330 -3.50 -1.81 -18.85
C CYS A 330 -3.78 -3.28 -19.19
N LYS A 331 -3.73 -3.63 -20.47
CA LYS A 331 -3.90 -5.01 -20.96
C LYS A 331 -2.65 -5.85 -20.69
N GLY A 332 -2.25 -5.96 -19.44
CA GLY A 332 -1.03 -6.65 -18.99
C GLY A 332 0.09 -5.69 -18.59
N ILE A 333 1.27 -6.27 -18.26
CA ILE A 333 2.42 -5.52 -17.77
C ILE A 333 3.43 -5.37 -18.89
N SER A 334 3.38 -4.27 -19.61
CA SER A 334 4.37 -3.90 -20.61
C SER A 334 4.33 -2.40 -20.89
N ILE A 335 5.43 -1.87 -21.44
CA ILE A 335 5.49 -0.49 -21.89
C ILE A 335 4.42 -0.21 -22.96
N ASN A 336 4.22 -1.14 -23.90
CA ASN A 336 3.22 -0.97 -24.97
C ASN A 336 1.80 -0.94 -24.39
N ALA A 337 1.46 -1.82 -23.45
CA ALA A 337 0.15 -1.82 -22.78
C ALA A 337 -0.11 -0.49 -22.03
N MET A 338 0.93 0.13 -21.46
CA MET A 338 0.83 1.47 -20.87
C MET A 338 0.63 2.54 -21.95
N VAL A 339 1.39 2.50 -23.05
CA VAL A 339 1.21 3.42 -24.19
C VAL A 339 -0.23 3.38 -24.68
N ASP A 340 -0.77 2.18 -24.90
CA ASP A 340 -2.12 1.99 -25.40
C ASP A 340 -3.15 2.56 -24.41
N ALA A 341 -3.02 2.24 -23.11
CA ALA A 341 -3.93 2.74 -22.09
C ALA A 341 -3.92 4.27 -21.97
N LEU A 342 -2.74 4.90 -22.06
CA LEU A 342 -2.62 6.36 -22.05
C LEU A 342 -3.26 6.97 -23.31
N LYS A 343 -2.99 6.41 -24.50
CA LYS A 343 -3.56 6.91 -25.77
C LYS A 343 -5.07 6.74 -25.82
N ASP A 344 -5.56 5.56 -25.43
CA ASP A 344 -7.00 5.27 -25.42
C ASP A 344 -7.74 6.28 -24.54
N LEU A 345 -7.25 6.50 -23.31
CA LEU A 345 -7.87 7.45 -22.39
C LEU A 345 -7.78 8.90 -22.87
N TRP A 346 -6.66 9.30 -23.52
CA TRP A 346 -6.50 10.66 -24.06
C TRP A 346 -7.51 10.97 -25.17
N ASN A 347 -7.86 9.96 -25.95
CA ASN A 347 -8.76 10.08 -27.10
C ASN A 347 -10.24 9.83 -26.75
N ASP A 348 -10.54 9.40 -25.52
CA ASP A 348 -11.91 9.07 -25.09
C ASP A 348 -12.25 9.82 -23.78
N GLU A 349 -12.75 11.04 -23.95
CA GLU A 349 -13.18 11.89 -22.82
C GLU A 349 -14.40 11.31 -22.08
N ASP A 350 -15.27 10.57 -22.80
CA ASP A 350 -16.43 9.92 -22.20
C ASP A 350 -15.99 8.75 -21.27
N GLU A 351 -15.03 7.95 -21.72
CA GLU A 351 -14.41 6.91 -20.87
C GLU A 351 -13.78 7.55 -19.64
N ARG A 352 -13.00 8.62 -19.82
CA ARG A 352 -12.39 9.36 -18.72
C ARG A 352 -13.42 9.83 -17.70
N GLY A 353 -14.50 10.44 -18.15
CA GLY A 353 -15.59 10.90 -17.29
C GLY A 353 -16.25 9.76 -16.51
N LYS A 354 -16.54 8.64 -17.18
CA LYS A 354 -17.13 7.43 -16.55
C LYS A 354 -16.21 6.85 -15.48
N LEU A 355 -14.91 6.75 -15.75
CA LEU A 355 -13.93 6.25 -14.77
C LEU A 355 -13.86 7.17 -13.54
N GLY A 356 -13.85 8.49 -13.71
CA GLY A 356 -13.85 9.44 -12.59
C GLY A 356 -15.10 9.33 -11.71
N ILE A 357 -16.29 9.19 -12.31
CA ILE A 357 -17.53 8.97 -11.58
C ILE A 357 -17.50 7.65 -10.82
N ALA A 358 -17.05 6.57 -11.47
CA ALA A 358 -16.94 5.26 -10.85
C ALA A 358 -15.94 5.27 -9.70
N ALA A 359 -14.77 5.91 -9.88
CA ALA A 359 -13.76 6.07 -8.84
C ALA A 359 -14.34 6.73 -7.57
N LYS A 360 -15.04 7.86 -7.74
CA LYS A 360 -15.67 8.58 -6.63
C LYS A 360 -16.73 7.71 -5.92
N ARG A 361 -17.60 7.05 -6.67
CA ARG A 361 -18.64 6.15 -6.13
C ARG A 361 -18.03 5.01 -5.31
N ILE A 362 -16.93 4.40 -5.79
CA ILE A 362 -16.22 3.35 -5.06
C ILE A 362 -15.70 3.90 -3.72
N MET A 363 -15.12 5.10 -3.73
CA MET A 363 -14.59 5.69 -2.50
C MET A 363 -15.68 6.14 -1.52
N GLU A 364 -16.84 6.56 -1.98
CA GLU A 364 -17.99 6.84 -1.11
C GLU A 364 -18.43 5.62 -0.29
N GLN A 365 -18.28 4.42 -0.85
CA GLN A 365 -18.65 3.15 -0.22
C GLN A 365 -17.46 2.48 0.52
N HIS A 366 -16.24 2.97 0.31
CA HIS A 366 -15.05 2.37 0.90
C HIS A 366 -14.96 2.69 2.40
N PRO A 367 -14.65 1.71 3.26
CA PRO A 367 -14.57 1.91 4.70
C PRO A 367 -13.46 2.92 5.06
N ASP A 368 -13.73 3.74 6.05
CA ASP A 368 -12.72 4.54 6.73
C ASP A 368 -11.95 3.71 7.77
N TRP A 369 -10.95 4.32 8.41
CA TRP A 369 -10.16 3.63 9.43
C TRP A 369 -10.97 3.20 10.66
N HIS A 370 -12.01 3.95 11.01
CA HIS A 370 -12.89 3.58 12.11
C HIS A 370 -13.65 2.29 11.80
N GLN A 371 -14.25 2.20 10.62
CA GLN A 371 -14.95 0.98 10.16
C GLN A 371 -13.99 -0.22 10.05
N VAL A 372 -12.77 0.00 9.57
CA VAL A 372 -11.73 -1.04 9.54
C VAL A 372 -11.38 -1.53 10.94
N GLY A 373 -11.20 -0.61 11.89
CA GLY A 373 -10.94 -0.98 13.29
C GLY A 373 -12.05 -1.84 13.89
N LEU A 374 -13.33 -1.50 13.63
CA LEU A 374 -14.48 -2.30 14.06
C LEU A 374 -14.46 -3.71 13.46
N GLN A 375 -14.12 -3.85 12.18
CA GLN A 375 -14.00 -5.17 11.54
C GLN A 375 -12.91 -6.03 12.20
N TRP A 376 -11.79 -5.45 12.61
CA TRP A 376 -10.75 -6.17 13.34
C TRP A 376 -11.23 -6.57 14.76
N MET A 377 -11.96 -5.69 15.45
CA MET A 377 -12.53 -6.01 16.78
C MET A 377 -13.53 -7.16 16.71
N GLU A 378 -14.39 -7.16 15.69
CA GLU A 378 -15.39 -8.21 15.46
C GLU A 378 -14.76 -9.62 15.36
N ILE A 379 -13.56 -9.74 14.78
CA ILE A 379 -12.86 -11.03 14.70
C ILE A 379 -12.60 -11.59 16.10
N ILE A 380 -12.17 -10.75 17.05
CA ILE A 380 -11.92 -11.18 18.44
C ILE A 380 -13.25 -11.49 19.13
N GLU A 381 -14.28 -10.69 18.95
CA GLU A 381 -15.58 -10.86 19.59
C GLU A 381 -16.29 -12.14 19.14
N ASN A 382 -16.18 -12.50 17.88
CA ASN A 382 -16.76 -13.72 17.30
C ASN A 382 -16.00 -15.00 17.65
N LEU A 383 -14.88 -14.92 18.38
CA LEU A 383 -14.12 -16.06 18.89
C LEU A 383 -14.59 -16.52 20.30
N LYS A 384 -15.73 -16.03 20.78
CA LYS A 384 -16.34 -16.43 22.06
C LYS A 384 -16.96 -17.81 22.01
#